data_f379ffd67eb8aafb0751cbd59f5472a7
#
_entry.id   f379ffd67eb8aafb0751cbd59f5472a7
#
_cell.length_a   1.000
_cell.length_b   1.000
_cell.length_c   1.000
_cell.angle_alpha   90.00
_cell.angle_beta   90.00
_cell.angle_gamma   90.00
#
_symmetry.space_group_name_H-M   'P 1'
#
loop_
_entity.id
_entity.type
_entity.pdbx_description
1 polymer ?
#
loop_
_entity_poly.entity_id
_entity_poly.type
_entity_poly.pdbx_seq_one_letter_code
_entity_poly.pdbx_strand_id
1 'polypeptide(L)'
;MEFIDKVLKDGKKNFIFLGEAGCGKSEISMNFAKVLSESGNKTVHFFDMDMTKPLFRSRDLCSRMEDQGIKVHFEEQFMDAPTLVGGVSNILRDEDSYVVLDVGGDHMGARAIGGFMSRLDRKNTVIYYVLNAFRPWSYDIEHIDRILGEILQVSHIQVNELHLVNNPNFGHTTTAAEVLEGCKRMADMVTLYMPIDFACVNEDLYEEVKAKADIEILPLHLYLTYPWVTGEDFREWGNIKKY
;
A
#
# COMPACT_ATOMS: atom_id res chain seq x y z
N MET A 1 2.27 6.51 16.54
CA MET A 1 3.00 7.00 15.36
C MET A 1 2.46 8.38 15.03
N GLU A 2 3.33 9.37 15.09
CA GLU A 2 2.91 10.77 15.07
C GLU A 2 2.19 11.17 13.77
N PHE A 3 2.66 10.66 12.60
CA PHE A 3 2.02 10.96 11.33
C PHE A 3 0.61 10.34 11.20
N ILE A 4 0.38 9.11 11.69
CA ILE A 4 -0.96 8.50 11.69
C ILE A 4 -1.89 9.27 12.60
N ASP A 5 -1.43 9.61 13.82
CA ASP A 5 -2.23 10.41 14.76
C ASP A 5 -2.61 11.77 14.17
N LYS A 6 -1.70 12.40 13.44
CA LYS A 6 -1.96 13.65 12.72
C LYS A 6 -3.03 13.46 11.66
N VAL A 7 -2.86 12.46 10.79
CA VAL A 7 -3.80 12.16 9.70
C VAL A 7 -5.21 11.86 10.23
N LEU A 8 -5.32 11.13 11.34
CA LEU A 8 -6.61 10.83 11.98
C LEU A 8 -7.23 12.08 12.65
N LYS A 9 -6.43 12.93 13.27
CA LYS A 9 -6.90 14.21 13.84
C LYS A 9 -7.41 15.16 12.75
N ASP A 10 -6.84 15.11 11.54
CA ASP A 10 -7.28 15.88 10.37
C ASP A 10 -8.57 15.30 9.73
N GLY A 11 -9.19 14.30 10.36
CA GLY A 11 -10.48 13.72 9.93
C GLY A 11 -10.35 12.81 8.70
N LYS A 12 -9.15 12.35 8.36
CA LYS A 12 -8.96 11.43 7.25
C LYS A 12 -9.51 10.05 7.56
N LYS A 13 -10.16 9.43 6.58
CA LYS A 13 -10.78 8.10 6.74
C LYS A 13 -10.58 7.16 5.56
N ASN A 14 -10.26 7.69 4.38
CA ASN A 14 -9.99 6.88 3.18
C ASN A 14 -8.51 6.98 2.85
N PHE A 15 -7.85 5.83 2.69
CA PHE A 15 -6.41 5.71 2.45
C PHE A 15 -6.17 4.86 1.21
N ILE A 16 -5.59 5.45 0.19
CA ILE A 16 -5.34 4.82 -1.10
C ILE A 16 -3.84 4.62 -1.24
N PHE A 17 -3.40 3.39 -1.50
CA PHE A 17 -2.01 3.07 -1.74
C PHE A 17 -1.78 2.79 -3.23
N LEU A 18 -1.01 3.65 -3.86
CA LEU A 18 -0.55 3.58 -5.24
C LEU A 18 0.96 3.36 -5.29
N GLY A 19 1.48 2.99 -6.44
CA GLY A 19 2.91 2.84 -6.70
C GLY A 19 3.18 1.61 -7.55
N GLU A 20 4.40 1.45 -7.96
CA GLU A 20 4.85 0.43 -8.90
C GLU A 20 4.70 -1.02 -8.38
N ALA A 21 4.71 -1.95 -9.32
CA ALA A 21 4.77 -3.36 -8.99
C ALA A 21 6.05 -3.68 -8.18
N GLY A 22 5.88 -4.37 -7.04
CA GLY A 22 6.99 -4.77 -6.17
C GLY A 22 7.56 -3.67 -5.27
N CYS A 23 6.97 -2.47 -5.21
CA CYS A 23 7.39 -1.44 -4.25
C CYS A 23 6.95 -1.72 -2.80
N GLY A 24 6.06 -2.72 -2.57
CA GLY A 24 5.63 -3.15 -1.24
C GLY A 24 4.31 -2.53 -0.77
N LYS A 25 3.50 -1.97 -1.67
CA LYS A 25 2.19 -1.38 -1.35
C LYS A 25 1.33 -2.25 -0.46
N SER A 26 1.17 -3.53 -0.83
CA SER A 26 0.31 -4.48 -0.13
C SER A 26 0.73 -4.70 1.32
N GLU A 27 2.04 -4.86 1.58
CA GLU A 27 2.53 -4.95 2.96
C GLU A 27 2.26 -3.67 3.76
N ILE A 28 2.48 -2.51 3.13
CA ILE A 28 2.27 -1.21 3.78
C ILE A 28 0.79 -1.01 4.07
N SER A 29 -0.08 -1.24 3.09
CA SER A 29 -1.53 -1.05 3.24
C SER A 29 -2.14 -1.96 4.29
N MET A 30 -1.68 -3.22 4.40
CA MET A 30 -2.09 -4.15 5.46
C MET A 30 -1.65 -3.68 6.85
N ASN A 31 -0.38 -3.30 7.00
CA ASN A 31 0.13 -2.78 8.27
C ASN A 31 -0.58 -1.47 8.66
N PHE A 32 -0.88 -0.63 7.69
CA PHE A 32 -1.66 0.59 7.92
C PHE A 32 -3.08 0.26 8.40
N ALA A 33 -3.76 -0.70 7.76
CA ALA A 33 -5.08 -1.16 8.19
C ALA A 33 -5.06 -1.73 9.62
N LYS A 34 -4.00 -2.47 9.99
CA LYS A 34 -3.80 -2.97 11.35
C LYS A 34 -3.70 -1.82 12.36
N VAL A 35 -2.86 -0.82 12.09
CA VAL A 35 -2.73 0.35 12.99
C VAL A 35 -4.06 1.09 13.14
N LEU A 36 -4.84 1.23 12.07
CA LEU A 36 -6.18 1.82 12.14
C LEU A 36 -7.12 0.98 13.00
N SER A 37 -7.08 -0.36 12.88
CA SER A 37 -7.90 -1.26 13.70
C SER A 37 -7.52 -1.17 15.19
N GLU A 38 -6.24 -1.11 15.50
CA GLU A 38 -5.73 -0.96 16.86
C GLU A 38 -6.13 0.38 17.50
N SER A 39 -6.41 1.41 16.69
CA SER A 39 -6.94 2.68 17.19
C SER A 39 -8.34 2.54 17.81
N GLY A 40 -9.10 1.50 17.44
CA GLY A 40 -10.39 1.13 18.01
C GLY A 40 -11.54 2.13 17.73
N ASN A 41 -11.32 3.15 16.93
CA ASN A 41 -12.27 4.26 16.76
C ASN A 41 -13.37 3.97 15.74
N LYS A 42 -13.09 3.14 14.73
CA LYS A 42 -13.99 2.86 13.61
C LYS A 42 -13.77 1.46 13.06
N THR A 43 -14.75 0.94 12.30
CA THR A 43 -14.58 -0.31 11.54
C THR A 43 -13.59 -0.10 10.40
N VAL A 44 -12.62 -1.00 10.26
CA VAL A 44 -11.65 -0.95 9.15
C VAL A 44 -12.09 -1.86 8.03
N HIS A 45 -12.18 -1.32 6.82
CA HIS A 45 -12.44 -2.04 5.58
C HIS A 45 -11.19 -2.01 4.70
N PHE A 46 -10.66 -3.17 4.38
CA PHE A 46 -9.52 -3.34 3.48
C PHE A 46 -10.00 -3.88 2.12
N PHE A 47 -9.67 -3.18 1.05
CA PHE A 47 -10.01 -3.56 -0.31
C PHE A 47 -8.75 -3.89 -1.09
N ASP A 48 -8.59 -5.17 -1.48
CA ASP A 48 -7.56 -5.59 -2.42
C ASP A 48 -8.07 -5.38 -3.85
N MET A 49 -7.51 -4.39 -4.52
CA MET A 49 -7.84 -4.02 -5.90
C MET A 49 -6.71 -4.39 -6.87
N ASP A 50 -5.71 -5.17 -6.44
CA ASP A 50 -4.63 -5.64 -7.32
C ASP A 50 -5.05 -6.93 -8.05
N MET A 51 -5.57 -6.77 -9.27
CA MET A 51 -6.02 -7.86 -10.13
C MET A 51 -4.89 -8.79 -10.58
N THR A 52 -3.64 -8.36 -10.49
CA THR A 52 -2.49 -9.08 -11.05
C THR A 52 -1.82 -10.01 -10.07
N LYS A 53 -2.08 -9.85 -8.77
CA LYS A 53 -1.46 -10.63 -7.70
C LYS A 53 -2.46 -11.50 -6.97
N PRO A 54 -2.46 -12.83 -7.20
CA PRO A 54 -3.30 -13.76 -6.45
C PRO A 54 -2.84 -13.97 -4.99
N LEU A 55 -1.90 -13.18 -4.48
CA LEU A 55 -1.25 -13.38 -3.18
C LEU A 55 -2.21 -13.23 -1.99
N PHE A 56 -3.23 -12.37 -2.11
CA PHE A 56 -4.28 -12.19 -1.11
C PHE A 56 -5.36 -13.27 -1.11
N ARG A 57 -5.30 -14.23 -2.03
CA ARG A 57 -6.28 -15.31 -2.12
C ARG A 57 -6.05 -16.43 -1.10
N SER A 58 -5.01 -16.35 -0.25
CA SER A 58 -4.85 -17.33 0.81
C SER A 58 -5.91 -17.06 1.90
N ARG A 59 -6.73 -18.07 2.21
CA ARG A 59 -7.71 -18.01 3.31
C ARG A 59 -7.06 -17.61 4.62
N ASP A 60 -5.82 -18.05 4.83
CA ASP A 60 -5.07 -17.82 6.06
C ASP A 60 -4.77 -16.34 6.28
N LEU A 61 -4.43 -15.60 5.22
CA LEU A 61 -4.16 -14.18 5.35
C LEU A 61 -5.43 -13.38 5.64
N CYS A 62 -6.53 -13.73 4.95
CA CYS A 62 -7.83 -13.12 5.22
C CYS A 62 -8.25 -13.34 6.66
N SER A 63 -8.21 -14.61 7.13
CA SER A 63 -8.57 -14.95 8.50
C SER A 63 -7.72 -14.20 9.52
N ARG A 64 -6.40 -14.07 9.28
CA ARG A 64 -5.51 -13.29 10.15
C ARG A 64 -5.88 -11.81 10.23
N MET A 65 -6.30 -11.20 9.12
CA MET A 65 -6.75 -9.81 9.11
C MET A 65 -8.12 -9.66 9.77
N GLU A 66 -9.04 -10.60 9.53
CA GLU A 66 -10.37 -10.62 10.16
C GLU A 66 -10.26 -10.81 11.68
N ASP A 67 -9.33 -11.65 12.16
CA ASP A 67 -9.03 -11.82 13.59
C ASP A 67 -8.51 -10.51 14.23
N GLN A 68 -7.93 -9.62 13.43
CA GLN A 68 -7.51 -8.27 13.83
C GLN A 68 -8.64 -7.23 13.72
N GLY A 69 -9.87 -7.64 13.43
CA GLY A 69 -11.03 -6.75 13.31
C GLY A 69 -11.10 -5.99 11.99
N ILE A 70 -10.35 -6.42 10.95
CA ILE A 70 -10.33 -5.81 9.63
C ILE A 70 -11.25 -6.59 8.70
N LYS A 71 -12.21 -5.91 8.07
CA LYS A 71 -13.09 -6.51 7.06
C LYS A 71 -12.42 -6.49 5.71
N VAL A 72 -12.04 -7.66 5.20
CA VAL A 72 -11.33 -7.80 3.93
C VAL A 72 -12.30 -8.00 2.78
N HIS A 73 -12.09 -7.28 1.68
CA HIS A 73 -12.89 -7.32 0.46
C HIS A 73 -12.01 -7.62 -0.75
N PHE A 74 -12.40 -8.62 -1.52
CA PHE A 74 -11.69 -9.06 -2.73
C PHE A 74 -12.45 -8.68 -4.00
N GLU A 75 -11.75 -8.64 -5.11
CA GLU A 75 -12.23 -8.25 -6.42
C GLU A 75 -13.38 -9.14 -6.96
N GLU A 76 -13.38 -10.45 -6.71
CA GLU A 76 -14.48 -11.33 -7.14
C GLU A 76 -15.86 -10.85 -6.64
N GLN A 77 -15.84 -10.17 -5.47
CA GLN A 77 -17.04 -9.53 -4.93
C GLN A 77 -17.40 -8.22 -5.65
N PHE A 78 -16.47 -7.62 -6.39
CA PHE A 78 -16.71 -6.36 -7.11
C PHE A 78 -17.22 -6.56 -8.53
N MET A 79 -16.84 -7.68 -9.19
CA MET A 79 -17.16 -7.95 -10.60
C MET A 79 -18.54 -8.58 -10.78
N ASP A 80 -18.99 -9.44 -9.86
CA ASP A 80 -20.22 -10.22 -10.00
C ASP A 80 -21.50 -9.48 -9.59
N ALA A 81 -21.42 -8.28 -9.05
CA ALA A 81 -22.62 -7.53 -8.69
C ALA A 81 -22.46 -6.02 -8.94
N PRO A 82 -23.26 -5.45 -9.84
CA PRO A 82 -23.41 -3.98 -9.96
C PRO A 82 -23.80 -3.29 -8.64
N THR A 83 -24.36 -4.05 -7.70
CA THR A 83 -24.68 -3.65 -6.33
C THR A 83 -23.44 -3.46 -5.43
N LEU A 84 -22.31 -4.13 -5.71
CA LEU A 84 -21.08 -4.01 -4.90
C LEU A 84 -20.26 -2.75 -5.23
N VAL A 85 -20.31 -2.26 -6.45
CA VAL A 85 -19.79 -0.91 -6.76
C VAL A 85 -20.58 0.13 -5.94
N GLY A 86 -21.88 -0.07 -5.75
CA GLY A 86 -22.70 0.68 -4.79
C GLY A 86 -22.25 0.48 -3.35
N GLY A 87 -21.88 -0.73 -2.96
CA GLY A 87 -21.39 -1.08 -1.61
C GLY A 87 -20.10 -0.35 -1.24
N VAL A 88 -19.08 -0.36 -2.10
CA VAL A 88 -17.83 0.38 -1.89
C VAL A 88 -18.10 1.87 -1.73
N SER A 89 -18.93 2.45 -2.62
CA SER A 89 -19.27 3.87 -2.55
C SER A 89 -20.00 4.26 -1.25
N ASN A 90 -20.78 3.37 -0.68
CA ASN A 90 -21.46 3.61 0.60
C ASN A 90 -20.44 3.55 1.75
N ILE A 91 -19.55 2.56 1.77
CA ILE A 91 -18.50 2.42 2.79
C ILE A 91 -17.53 3.63 2.75
N LEU A 92 -17.15 4.09 1.55
CA LEU A 92 -16.30 5.29 1.39
C LEU A 92 -16.93 6.57 1.97
N ARG A 93 -18.27 6.63 2.08
CA ARG A 93 -19.00 7.75 2.65
C ARG A 93 -19.36 7.57 4.12
N ASP A 94 -19.28 6.34 4.62
CA ASP A 94 -19.61 6.02 5.99
C ASP A 94 -18.65 6.70 6.96
N GLU A 95 -19.18 7.48 7.90
CA GLU A 95 -18.37 8.22 8.88
C GLU A 95 -17.82 7.31 9.99
N ASP A 96 -18.38 6.12 10.18
CA ASP A 96 -17.97 5.14 11.20
C ASP A 96 -17.00 4.09 10.65
N SER A 97 -16.47 4.31 9.44
CA SER A 97 -15.53 3.40 8.77
C SER A 97 -14.23 4.08 8.40
N TYR A 98 -13.14 3.34 8.52
CA TYR A 98 -11.89 3.57 7.81
C TYR A 98 -11.83 2.67 6.58
N VAL A 99 -11.33 3.19 5.49
CA VAL A 99 -11.18 2.45 4.23
C VAL A 99 -9.73 2.49 3.78
N VAL A 100 -9.16 1.31 3.55
CA VAL A 100 -7.82 1.15 2.97
C VAL A 100 -7.95 0.46 1.63
N LEU A 101 -7.43 1.07 0.57
CA LEU A 101 -7.46 0.55 -0.80
C LEU A 101 -6.03 0.21 -1.23
N ASP A 102 -5.73 -1.09 -1.42
CA ASP A 102 -4.49 -1.55 -2.06
C ASP A 102 -4.71 -1.64 -3.57
N VAL A 103 -4.11 -0.73 -4.31
CA VAL A 103 -4.35 -0.58 -5.75
C VAL A 103 -3.24 -1.22 -6.55
N GLY A 104 -3.57 -1.97 -7.60
CA GLY A 104 -2.60 -2.58 -8.49
C GLY A 104 -1.57 -1.59 -9.03
N GLY A 105 -0.32 -2.05 -9.17
CA GLY A 105 0.83 -1.21 -9.54
C GLY A 105 0.93 -0.89 -11.03
N ASP A 106 -0.14 -1.06 -11.77
CA ASP A 106 -0.20 -0.82 -13.21
C ASP A 106 -1.33 0.18 -13.57
N HIS A 107 -1.37 0.55 -14.84
CA HIS A 107 -2.42 1.46 -15.34
C HIS A 107 -3.85 0.89 -15.22
N MET A 108 -4.00 -0.44 -15.10
CA MET A 108 -5.31 -1.09 -14.91
C MET A 108 -5.83 -0.82 -13.49
N GLY A 109 -4.98 -1.02 -12.48
CA GLY A 109 -5.31 -0.69 -11.09
C GLY A 109 -5.60 0.81 -10.92
N ALA A 110 -4.77 1.67 -11.49
CA ALA A 110 -4.98 3.12 -11.47
C ALA A 110 -6.28 3.54 -12.16
N ARG A 111 -6.68 2.89 -13.25
CA ARG A 111 -7.95 3.12 -13.94
C ARG A 111 -9.15 2.69 -13.09
N ALA A 112 -9.04 1.58 -12.36
CA ALA A 112 -10.10 1.13 -11.46
C ALA A 112 -10.39 2.19 -10.39
N ILE A 113 -9.36 2.77 -9.79
CA ILE A 113 -9.50 3.91 -8.86
C ILE A 113 -10.14 5.12 -9.53
N GLY A 114 -9.80 5.44 -10.77
CA GLY A 114 -10.39 6.57 -11.52
C GLY A 114 -11.92 6.54 -11.53
N GLY A 115 -12.52 5.36 -11.60
CA GLY A 115 -13.96 5.17 -11.52
C GLY A 115 -14.59 5.57 -10.18
N PHE A 116 -13.81 5.55 -9.09
CA PHE A 116 -14.26 5.91 -7.73
C PHE A 116 -13.90 7.36 -7.35
N MET A 117 -12.88 7.95 -7.97
CA MET A 117 -12.38 9.27 -7.60
C MET A 117 -13.42 10.38 -7.60
N SER A 118 -14.41 10.31 -8.51
CA SER A 118 -15.52 11.26 -8.56
C SER A 118 -16.51 11.13 -7.40
N ARG A 119 -16.47 10.00 -6.68
CA ARG A 119 -17.36 9.68 -5.55
C ARG A 119 -16.67 9.79 -4.20
N LEU A 120 -15.33 9.89 -4.19
CA LEU A 120 -14.52 10.10 -3.00
C LEU A 120 -14.63 11.55 -2.51
N ASP A 121 -14.84 11.72 -1.22
CA ASP A 121 -14.59 13.01 -0.59
C ASP A 121 -13.08 13.19 -0.41
N ARG A 122 -12.48 14.02 -1.28
CA ARG A 122 -11.05 14.28 -1.28
C ARG A 122 -10.54 14.90 0.02
N LYS A 123 -11.39 15.61 0.74
CA LYS A 123 -11.02 16.18 2.04
C LYS A 123 -10.74 15.11 3.09
N ASN A 124 -11.46 13.99 3.04
CA ASN A 124 -11.33 12.88 3.97
C ASN A 124 -10.44 11.75 3.43
N THR A 125 -9.78 11.98 2.29
CA THR A 125 -8.94 10.98 1.60
C THR A 125 -7.47 11.37 1.65
N VAL A 126 -6.60 10.38 1.83
CA VAL A 126 -5.14 10.48 1.65
C VAL A 126 -4.73 9.50 0.57
N ILE A 127 -3.90 9.92 -0.35
CA ILE A 127 -3.41 9.12 -1.46
C ILE A 127 -1.89 8.98 -1.31
N TYR A 128 -1.45 7.81 -0.90
CA TYR A 128 -0.05 7.48 -0.74
C TYR A 128 0.51 6.91 -2.05
N TYR A 129 1.62 7.47 -2.51
CA TYR A 129 2.41 6.92 -3.60
C TYR A 129 3.69 6.31 -3.05
N VAL A 130 3.80 4.98 -3.16
CA VAL A 130 4.89 4.20 -2.58
C VAL A 130 6.04 4.07 -3.57
N LEU A 131 7.22 4.47 -3.14
CA LEU A 131 8.48 4.41 -3.89
C LEU A 131 9.44 3.42 -3.23
N ASN A 132 10.29 2.78 -4.04
CA ASN A 132 11.40 1.96 -3.57
C ASN A 132 12.63 2.18 -4.45
N ALA A 133 13.64 2.89 -3.92
CA ALA A 133 14.85 3.28 -4.64
C ALA A 133 15.66 2.09 -5.23
N PHE A 134 15.36 0.86 -4.79
CA PHE A 134 16.03 -0.36 -5.25
C PHE A 134 15.23 -1.11 -6.33
N ARG A 135 14.12 -0.54 -6.82
CA ARG A 135 13.36 -1.10 -7.93
C ARG A 135 13.66 -0.35 -9.23
N PRO A 136 13.65 -1.06 -10.38
CA PRO A 136 13.98 -0.44 -11.67
C PRO A 136 13.12 0.79 -12.00
N TRP A 137 11.89 0.79 -11.57
CA TRP A 137 10.90 1.85 -11.86
C TRP A 137 11.07 3.12 -11.02
N SER A 138 11.80 3.02 -9.91
CA SER A 138 12.11 4.15 -9.01
C SER A 138 13.62 4.40 -8.95
N TYR A 139 14.36 3.99 -9.98
CA TYR A 139 15.82 4.09 -10.01
C TYR A 139 16.30 5.53 -10.16
N ASP A 140 15.61 6.33 -10.95
CA ASP A 140 15.86 7.75 -11.18
C ASP A 140 14.55 8.54 -11.31
N ILE A 141 14.68 9.87 -11.33
CA ILE A 141 13.52 10.77 -11.35
C ILE A 141 12.72 10.67 -12.66
N GLU A 142 13.38 10.40 -13.79
CA GLU A 142 12.72 10.31 -15.10
C GLU A 142 11.80 9.07 -15.15
N HIS A 143 12.24 7.95 -14.58
CA HIS A 143 11.40 6.76 -14.46
C HIS A 143 10.21 6.99 -13.54
N ILE A 144 10.44 7.63 -12.37
CA ILE A 144 9.37 7.97 -11.44
C ILE A 144 8.35 8.88 -12.12
N ASP A 145 8.79 9.95 -12.76
CA ASP A 145 7.91 10.94 -13.42
C ASP A 145 7.07 10.29 -14.52
N ARG A 146 7.70 9.48 -15.38
CA ARG A 146 7.00 8.75 -16.44
C ARG A 146 5.89 7.85 -15.92
N ILE A 147 6.20 6.99 -14.95
CA ILE A 147 5.22 6.03 -14.43
C ILE A 147 4.14 6.74 -13.62
N LEU A 148 4.53 7.71 -12.81
CA LEU A 148 3.57 8.53 -12.08
C LEU A 148 2.64 9.25 -13.05
N GLY A 149 3.17 9.80 -14.14
CA GLY A 149 2.38 10.44 -15.19
C GLY A 149 1.34 9.51 -15.82
N GLU A 150 1.73 8.25 -16.12
CA GLU A 150 0.80 7.23 -16.64
C GLU A 150 -0.33 6.92 -15.63
N ILE A 151 0.00 6.81 -14.34
CA ILE A 151 -0.99 6.58 -13.27
C ILE A 151 -1.94 7.77 -13.12
N LEU A 152 -1.42 8.98 -13.04
CA LEU A 152 -2.21 10.20 -12.87
C LEU A 152 -3.17 10.43 -14.03
N GLN A 153 -2.75 10.14 -15.27
CA GLN A 153 -3.57 10.31 -16.47
C GLN A 153 -4.87 9.51 -16.43
N VAL A 154 -4.86 8.29 -15.85
CA VAL A 154 -6.02 7.40 -15.86
C VAL A 154 -6.78 7.38 -14.53
N SER A 155 -6.14 7.77 -13.43
CA SER A 155 -6.73 7.76 -12.08
C SER A 155 -7.53 9.01 -11.75
N HIS A 156 -7.40 10.09 -12.52
CA HIS A 156 -7.98 11.42 -12.22
C HIS A 156 -7.51 12.01 -10.89
N ILE A 157 -6.32 11.60 -10.42
CA ILE A 157 -5.62 12.15 -9.25
C ILE A 157 -4.73 13.29 -9.71
N GLN A 158 -4.65 14.35 -8.91
CA GLN A 158 -3.72 15.45 -9.16
C GLN A 158 -2.42 15.21 -8.39
N VAL A 159 -1.29 15.64 -8.94
CA VAL A 159 0.02 15.45 -8.30
C VAL A 159 0.09 16.04 -6.89
N ASN A 160 -0.58 17.17 -6.67
CA ASN A 160 -0.63 17.85 -5.36
C ASN A 160 -1.54 17.16 -4.32
N GLU A 161 -2.22 16.08 -4.69
CA GLU A 161 -3.01 15.25 -3.77
C GLU A 161 -2.21 14.05 -3.25
N LEU A 162 -1.02 13.83 -3.79
CA LEU A 162 -0.17 12.71 -3.44
C LEU A 162 0.66 12.99 -2.18
N HIS A 163 0.84 11.93 -1.42
CA HIS A 163 1.73 11.84 -0.29
C HIS A 163 2.77 10.75 -0.57
N LEU A 164 4.06 11.09 -0.55
CA LEU A 164 5.11 10.13 -0.85
C LEU A 164 5.44 9.25 0.34
N VAL A 165 5.55 7.95 0.09
CA VAL A 165 6.02 6.95 1.06
C VAL A 165 7.23 6.24 0.50
N ASN A 166 8.30 6.15 1.27
CA ASN A 166 9.50 5.44 0.87
C ASN A 166 9.56 4.07 1.54
N ASN A 167 9.74 3.02 0.76
CA ASN A 167 9.88 1.65 1.25
C ASN A 167 11.15 0.99 0.69
N PRO A 168 12.34 1.42 1.16
CA PRO A 168 13.61 0.95 0.64
C PRO A 168 13.89 -0.48 1.08
N ASN A 169 13.69 -1.46 0.17
CA ASN A 169 13.96 -2.85 0.49
C ASN A 169 14.34 -3.67 -0.74
N PHE A 170 15.18 -4.67 -0.52
CA PHE A 170 15.51 -5.76 -1.46
C PHE A 170 14.68 -7.03 -1.19
N GLY A 171 13.83 -7.03 -0.17
CA GLY A 171 13.08 -8.17 0.35
C GLY A 171 13.58 -8.58 1.75
N HIS A 172 13.45 -9.86 2.09
CA HIS A 172 13.73 -10.36 3.45
C HIS A 172 15.19 -10.22 3.92
N THR A 173 16.13 -10.06 3.00
CA THR A 173 17.57 -9.95 3.32
C THR A 173 18.02 -8.51 3.51
N THR A 174 17.11 -7.55 3.45
CA THR A 174 17.43 -6.13 3.60
C THR A 174 18.04 -5.85 4.97
N THR A 175 19.13 -5.10 4.98
CA THR A 175 19.82 -4.65 6.19
C THR A 175 19.44 -3.23 6.58
N ALA A 176 19.65 -2.85 7.84
CA ALA A 176 19.39 -1.48 8.30
C ALA A 176 20.24 -0.43 7.54
N ALA A 177 21.47 -0.77 7.18
CA ALA A 177 22.33 0.10 6.38
C ALA A 177 21.75 0.38 5.00
N GLU A 178 21.23 -0.66 4.31
CA GLU A 178 20.57 -0.51 3.01
C GLU A 178 19.29 0.31 3.11
N VAL A 179 18.49 0.14 4.19
CA VAL A 179 17.31 0.98 4.43
C VAL A 179 17.71 2.45 4.52
N LEU A 180 18.71 2.78 5.33
CA LEU A 180 19.19 4.16 5.50
C LEU A 180 19.76 4.74 4.19
N GLU A 181 20.49 3.94 3.43
CA GLU A 181 20.99 4.33 2.10
C GLU A 181 19.82 4.63 1.15
N GLY A 182 18.81 3.74 1.10
CA GLY A 182 17.63 3.93 0.27
C GLY A 182 16.76 5.12 0.71
N CYS A 183 16.70 5.43 2.01
CA CYS A 183 16.06 6.64 2.50
C CYS A 183 16.77 7.89 1.96
N LYS A 184 18.09 7.94 2.09
CA LYS A 184 18.89 9.06 1.59
C LYS A 184 18.76 9.21 0.08
N ARG A 185 18.94 8.11 -0.66
CA ARG A 185 18.85 8.11 -2.13
C ARG A 185 17.50 8.62 -2.62
N MET A 186 16.39 8.18 -2.02
CA MET A 186 15.07 8.64 -2.41
C MET A 186 14.86 10.11 -2.05
N ALA A 187 15.31 10.54 -0.87
CA ALA A 187 15.22 11.94 -0.46
C ALA A 187 15.99 12.85 -1.42
N ASP A 188 17.20 12.48 -1.81
CA ASP A 188 18.03 13.23 -2.77
C ASP A 188 17.34 13.38 -4.14
N MET A 189 16.53 12.40 -4.55
CA MET A 189 15.81 12.42 -5.83
C MET A 189 14.51 13.25 -5.81
N VAL A 190 13.71 13.15 -4.74
CA VAL A 190 12.32 13.64 -4.80
C VAL A 190 12.03 14.86 -3.93
N THR A 191 12.81 15.15 -2.88
CA THR A 191 12.49 16.23 -1.91
C THR A 191 12.47 17.63 -2.51
N LEU A 192 13.14 17.85 -3.64
CA LEU A 192 13.06 19.12 -4.38
C LEU A 192 11.67 19.35 -5.02
N TYR A 193 10.91 18.29 -5.23
CA TYR A 193 9.59 18.32 -5.86
C TYR A 193 8.46 18.10 -4.85
N MET A 194 8.64 17.13 -3.95
CA MET A 194 7.64 16.75 -2.97
C MET A 194 8.30 16.10 -1.73
N PRO A 195 7.86 16.45 -0.52
CA PRO A 195 8.38 15.81 0.69
C PRO A 195 7.94 14.34 0.77
N ILE A 196 8.75 13.53 1.45
CA ILE A 196 8.38 12.16 1.83
C ILE A 196 7.76 12.23 3.23
N ASP A 197 6.54 11.69 3.39
CA ASP A 197 5.82 11.75 4.66
C ASP A 197 6.42 10.81 5.70
N PHE A 198 6.73 9.58 5.28
CA PHE A 198 7.37 8.57 6.14
C PHE A 198 8.09 7.52 5.30
N ALA A 199 8.97 6.76 5.95
CA ALA A 199 9.56 5.57 5.36
C ALA A 199 9.12 4.31 6.09
N CYS A 200 9.23 3.17 5.42
CA CYS A 200 8.86 1.86 5.95
C CYS A 200 10.09 0.98 6.16
N VAL A 201 10.02 0.08 7.14
CA VAL A 201 11.07 -0.89 7.41
C VAL A 201 10.47 -2.17 8.00
N ASN A 202 11.08 -3.33 7.76
CA ASN A 202 10.74 -4.55 8.51
C ASN A 202 10.86 -4.29 10.02
N GLU A 203 9.87 -4.74 10.80
CA GLU A 203 9.81 -4.54 12.26
C GLU A 203 11.08 -4.99 12.99
N ASP A 204 11.77 -6.02 12.51
CA ASP A 204 13.02 -6.51 13.08
C ASP A 204 14.17 -5.48 13.02
N LEU A 205 14.12 -4.55 12.07
CA LEU A 205 15.13 -3.50 11.87
C LEU A 205 14.71 -2.14 12.43
N TYR A 206 13.49 -2.04 12.95
CA TYR A 206 12.86 -0.77 13.30
C TYR A 206 13.68 0.07 14.27
N GLU A 207 14.11 -0.52 15.40
CA GLU A 207 14.83 0.23 16.44
C GLU A 207 16.19 0.75 15.94
N GLU A 208 16.90 -0.05 15.13
CA GLU A 208 18.19 0.36 14.57
C GLU A 208 18.04 1.48 13.54
N VAL A 209 17.04 1.38 12.66
CA VAL A 209 16.80 2.39 11.61
C VAL A 209 16.27 3.67 12.22
N LYS A 210 15.28 3.59 13.12
CA LYS A 210 14.66 4.74 13.79
C LYS A 210 15.68 5.58 14.54
N ALA A 211 16.69 4.95 15.16
CA ALA A 211 17.74 5.67 15.89
C ALA A 211 18.64 6.53 15.01
N LYS A 212 18.65 6.31 13.69
CA LYS A 212 19.56 6.94 12.72
C LYS A 212 18.86 7.69 11.60
N ALA A 213 17.55 7.47 11.42
CA ALA A 213 16.78 8.08 10.35
C ALA A 213 16.32 9.49 10.74
N ASP A 214 16.38 10.41 9.78
CA ASP A 214 15.87 11.80 9.91
C ASP A 214 14.40 11.92 9.48
N ILE A 215 13.72 10.80 9.29
CA ILE A 215 12.32 10.71 8.85
C ILE A 215 11.55 9.77 9.76
N GLU A 216 10.24 9.96 9.87
CA GLU A 216 9.40 9.05 10.64
C GLU A 216 9.35 7.67 9.97
N ILE A 217 9.45 6.61 10.78
CA ILE A 217 9.54 5.23 10.31
C ILE A 217 8.29 4.44 10.73
N LEU A 218 7.66 3.79 9.76
CA LEU A 218 6.59 2.81 9.97
C LEU A 218 7.20 1.40 9.99
N PRO A 219 7.15 0.67 11.13
CA PRO A 219 7.53 -0.73 11.16
C PRO A 219 6.49 -1.58 10.42
N LEU A 220 6.96 -2.53 9.61
CA LEU A 220 6.12 -3.45 8.86
C LEU A 220 6.30 -4.87 9.41
N HIS A 221 5.19 -5.46 9.86
CA HIS A 221 5.08 -6.91 9.97
C HIS A 221 4.90 -7.51 8.58
N LEU A 222 5.73 -8.48 8.20
CA LEU A 222 5.64 -9.09 6.86
C LEU A 222 4.56 -10.18 6.86
N TYR A 223 3.45 -9.87 6.20
CA TYR A 223 2.31 -10.78 6.05
C TYR A 223 2.47 -11.74 4.87
N LEU A 224 3.11 -11.24 3.79
CA LEU A 224 3.26 -11.99 2.55
C LEU A 224 4.47 -12.91 2.62
N THR A 225 4.22 -14.22 2.65
CA THR A 225 5.27 -15.23 2.53
C THR A 225 5.40 -15.68 1.08
N TYR A 226 6.63 -15.74 0.61
CA TYR A 226 6.92 -16.20 -0.74
C TYR A 226 7.55 -17.61 -0.67
N PRO A 227 7.17 -18.56 -1.55
CA PRO A 227 7.65 -19.95 -1.50
C PRO A 227 9.18 -20.08 -1.47
N TRP A 228 9.88 -19.15 -2.13
CA TRP A 228 11.36 -19.12 -2.15
C TRP A 228 11.99 -18.68 -0.82
N VAL A 229 11.20 -18.14 0.11
CA VAL A 229 11.67 -17.76 1.45
C VAL A 229 11.47 -18.91 2.44
N THR A 230 10.38 -19.64 2.30
CA THR A 230 10.03 -20.76 3.22
C THR A 230 10.80 -22.03 2.92
N GLY A 231 11.53 -22.11 1.79
CA GLY A 231 12.24 -23.33 1.40
C GLY A 231 11.32 -24.48 0.99
N GLU A 232 10.02 -24.21 0.83
CA GLU A 232 9.06 -25.17 0.32
C GLU A 232 9.37 -25.51 -1.14
N ASP A 233 9.48 -26.81 -1.41
CA ASP A 233 9.97 -27.36 -2.65
C ASP A 233 9.04 -26.93 -3.82
N PHE A 234 9.55 -26.22 -4.82
CA PHE A 234 8.84 -25.85 -6.04
C PHE A 234 8.19 -27.03 -6.80
N ARG A 235 8.42 -28.28 -6.37
CA ARG A 235 7.91 -29.50 -6.99
C ARG A 235 6.40 -29.68 -6.83
N GLU A 236 5.78 -29.07 -5.83
CA GLU A 236 4.31 -29.17 -5.67
C GLU A 236 3.53 -28.25 -6.62
N TRP A 237 4.15 -27.20 -7.16
CA TRP A 237 3.50 -26.27 -8.09
C TRP A 237 3.46 -26.78 -9.55
N GLY A 238 4.20 -27.86 -9.86
CA GLY A 238 4.24 -28.50 -11.20
C GLY A 238 2.99 -29.30 -11.56
N ASN A 239 2.03 -29.49 -10.67
CA ASN A 239 0.81 -30.27 -10.88
C ASN A 239 -0.42 -29.45 -11.26
N ILE A 240 -0.28 -28.21 -11.70
CA ILE A 240 -1.39 -27.52 -12.37
C ILE A 240 -1.59 -28.19 -13.72
N LYS A 241 -2.57 -29.08 -13.77
CA LYS A 241 -3.01 -29.74 -14.99
C LYS A 241 -3.28 -28.69 -16.06
N LYS A 242 -2.61 -28.84 -17.21
CA LYS A 242 -3.00 -28.19 -18.46
C LYS A 242 -4.47 -28.54 -18.72
N TYR A 243 -5.32 -27.57 -18.71
CA TYR A 243 -6.62 -27.60 -19.37
C TYR A 243 -6.58 -26.62 -20.53
#